data_ef952b24a579f00f3e8a2abc2f0c6a15
#
_entry.id   ef952b24a579f00f3e8a2abc2f0c6a15
#
_cell.length_a   1.000
_cell.length_b   1.000
_cell.length_c   1.000
_cell.angle_alpha   90.00
_cell.angle_beta   90.00
_cell.angle_gamma   90.00
#
_symmetry.space_group_name_H-M   'P 1'
#
loop_
_entity.id
_entity.type
_entity.pdbx_description
1 polymer ?
#
loop_
_entity_poly.entity_id
_entity_poly.type
_entity_poly.pdbx_seq_one_letter_code
_entity_poly.pdbx_strand_id
1 'polypeptide(L)'
;MFDPENKNDTKLVSEVLYTNYEDIENTSLGNKEQGIQSGFYDFDALTQGLNRGDLIVLGGRPAMGKTSISLNIALNIAERNSFPVCIFSLEMSKEQITYRLMSMDSGIESGRLRTGKLQQDEWPVLAESIENIGRRKIYINDKSTISIKEIQDICQTIKDQSENKKLGLI
;
A
#
# COMPACT_ATOMS: atom_id res chain seq x y z
N MET A 1 14.12 -7.00 -2.17
CA MET A 1 15.13 -6.69 -1.14
C MET A 1 16.47 -6.66 -1.86
N PHE A 2 17.02 -5.49 -2.07
CA PHE A 2 18.34 -5.37 -2.71
C PHE A 2 19.38 -5.75 -1.66
N ASP A 3 20.00 -6.90 -1.80
CA ASP A 3 21.13 -7.32 -0.96
C ASP A 3 22.42 -6.88 -1.64
N PRO A 4 23.12 -5.84 -1.16
CA PRO A 4 24.34 -5.36 -1.79
C PRO A 4 25.53 -6.30 -1.61
N GLU A 5 25.41 -7.36 -0.81
CA GLU A 5 26.49 -8.33 -0.58
C GLU A 5 26.45 -9.55 -1.50
N ASN A 6 25.37 -9.76 -2.24
CA ASN A 6 25.28 -10.90 -3.18
C ASN A 6 25.83 -10.52 -4.56
N LYS A 7 27.14 -10.41 -4.66
CA LYS A 7 27.88 -10.08 -5.89
C LYS A 7 27.84 -11.17 -6.98
N ASN A 8 27.12 -12.28 -6.79
CA ASN A 8 27.11 -13.42 -7.72
C ASN A 8 25.72 -14.02 -7.93
N ASP A 9 24.73 -13.17 -8.23
CA ASP A 9 23.38 -13.65 -8.60
C ASP A 9 23.23 -13.91 -10.11
N THR A 10 24.34 -14.18 -10.79
CA THR A 10 24.35 -14.56 -12.20
C THR A 10 24.14 -16.07 -12.31
N LYS A 11 22.96 -16.46 -12.78
CA LYS A 11 22.59 -17.87 -13.00
C LYS A 11 22.57 -18.19 -14.49
N LEU A 12 22.86 -19.44 -14.82
CA LEU A 12 22.71 -19.91 -16.20
C LEU A 12 21.22 -19.95 -16.56
N VAL A 13 20.88 -19.52 -17.77
CA VAL A 13 19.47 -19.48 -18.23
C VAL A 13 18.77 -20.84 -18.06
N SER A 14 19.48 -21.95 -18.30
CA SER A 14 18.92 -23.29 -18.11
C SER A 14 18.44 -23.57 -16.68
N GLU A 15 19.13 -23.04 -15.66
CA GLU A 15 18.73 -23.19 -14.25
C GLU A 15 17.45 -22.41 -13.96
N VAL A 16 17.35 -21.20 -14.54
CA VAL A 16 16.17 -20.34 -14.38
C VAL A 16 14.96 -20.90 -15.13
N LEU A 17 15.17 -21.55 -16.28
CA LEU A 17 14.08 -22.15 -17.06
C LEU A 17 13.33 -23.24 -16.30
N TYR A 18 14.02 -24.08 -15.53
CA TYR A 18 13.36 -25.10 -14.70
C TYR A 18 12.52 -24.49 -13.60
N THR A 19 13.04 -23.48 -12.92
CA THR A 19 12.27 -22.73 -11.89
C THR A 19 11.01 -22.07 -12.49
N ASN A 20 11.16 -21.47 -13.69
CA ASN A 20 10.03 -20.86 -14.37
C ASN A 20 8.98 -21.89 -14.82
N TYR A 21 9.43 -23.10 -15.24
CA TYR A 21 8.52 -24.17 -15.60
C TYR A 21 7.67 -24.62 -14.39
N GLU A 22 8.29 -24.85 -13.25
CA GLU A 22 7.59 -25.17 -12.00
C GLU A 22 6.62 -24.07 -11.59
N ASP A 23 7.03 -22.81 -11.76
CA ASP A 23 6.18 -21.64 -11.49
C ASP A 23 4.94 -21.60 -12.40
N ILE A 24 5.09 -21.91 -13.69
CA ILE A 24 3.99 -21.99 -14.66
C ILE A 24 3.03 -23.12 -14.28
N GLU A 25 3.55 -24.28 -13.93
CA GLU A 25 2.77 -25.44 -13.51
C GLU A 25 1.96 -25.09 -12.23
N ASN A 26 2.59 -24.54 -11.21
CA ASN A 26 1.93 -24.08 -9.97
C ASN A 26 0.85 -23.03 -10.25
N THR A 27 1.12 -22.11 -11.19
CA THR A 27 0.13 -21.11 -11.59
C THR A 27 -1.07 -21.75 -12.29
N SER A 28 -0.84 -22.73 -13.17
CA SER A 28 -1.91 -23.43 -13.88
C SER A 28 -2.80 -24.26 -12.94
N LEU A 29 -2.23 -24.77 -11.86
CA LEU A 29 -2.93 -25.51 -10.80
C LEU A 29 -3.62 -24.60 -9.77
N GLY A 30 -3.50 -23.25 -9.91
CA GLY A 30 -4.06 -22.28 -8.95
C GLY A 30 -3.32 -22.23 -7.61
N ASN A 31 -2.13 -22.81 -7.53
CA ASN A 31 -1.34 -22.90 -6.30
C ASN A 31 -0.41 -21.66 -6.09
N LYS A 32 -0.29 -20.77 -7.07
CA LYS A 32 0.54 -19.57 -6.95
C LYS A 32 -0.21 -18.49 -6.18
N GLU A 33 0.44 -17.89 -5.20
CA GLU A 33 -0.05 -16.66 -4.57
C GLU A 33 -0.17 -15.57 -5.66
N GLN A 34 -1.38 -15.09 -5.89
CA GLN A 34 -1.61 -13.92 -6.75
C GLN A 34 -0.95 -12.69 -6.12
N GLY A 35 -0.60 -11.72 -6.95
CA GLY A 35 -0.14 -10.42 -6.47
C GLY A 35 -1.13 -9.77 -5.51
N ILE A 36 -0.66 -8.84 -4.70
CA ILE A 36 -1.51 -8.11 -3.75
C ILE A 36 -2.52 -7.28 -4.55
N GLN A 37 -3.81 -7.52 -4.30
CA GLN A 37 -4.89 -6.84 -5.02
C GLN A 37 -4.96 -5.36 -4.60
N SER A 38 -4.94 -4.46 -5.58
CA SER A 38 -5.06 -3.01 -5.36
C SER A 38 -6.48 -2.60 -4.96
N GLY A 39 -7.47 -3.44 -5.28
CA GLY A 39 -8.88 -3.18 -5.10
C GLY A 39 -9.56 -2.52 -6.30
N PHE A 40 -8.83 -2.24 -7.37
CA PHE A 40 -9.37 -1.78 -8.64
C PHE A 40 -9.43 -2.96 -9.61
N TYR A 41 -10.63 -3.47 -9.85
CA TYR A 41 -10.86 -4.71 -10.60
C TYR A 41 -10.15 -4.74 -11.96
N ASP A 42 -10.34 -3.71 -12.79
CA ASP A 42 -9.76 -3.67 -14.13
C ASP A 42 -8.22 -3.58 -14.08
N PHE A 43 -7.69 -2.85 -13.12
CA PHE A 43 -6.26 -2.75 -12.91
C PHE A 43 -5.68 -4.08 -12.45
N ASP A 44 -6.31 -4.72 -11.46
CA ASP A 44 -5.89 -6.01 -10.94
C ASP A 44 -6.00 -7.14 -11.99
N ALA A 45 -7.01 -7.08 -12.87
CA ALA A 45 -7.16 -8.01 -13.98
C ALA A 45 -6.03 -7.88 -15.01
N LEU A 46 -5.56 -6.65 -15.26
CA LEU A 46 -4.46 -6.39 -16.21
C LEU A 46 -3.09 -6.74 -15.63
N THR A 47 -2.86 -6.46 -14.34
CA THR A 47 -1.55 -6.62 -13.69
C THR A 47 -1.39 -7.92 -12.93
N GLN A 48 -2.48 -8.66 -12.72
CA GLN A 48 -2.57 -9.81 -11.79
C GLN A 48 -2.24 -9.43 -10.34
N GLY A 49 -2.50 -8.15 -9.98
CA GLY A 49 -2.14 -7.56 -8.69
C GLY A 49 -0.74 -6.98 -8.67
N LEU A 50 -0.33 -6.48 -7.50
CA LEU A 50 0.97 -5.88 -7.26
C LEU A 50 1.94 -6.95 -6.77
N ASN A 51 3.04 -7.17 -7.48
CA ASN A 51 4.00 -8.21 -7.12
C ASN A 51 5.05 -7.68 -6.14
N ARG A 52 5.61 -8.60 -5.36
CA ARG A 52 6.66 -8.25 -4.42
C ARG A 52 7.94 -7.84 -5.15
N GLY A 53 8.52 -6.73 -4.71
CA GLY A 53 9.75 -6.18 -5.29
C GLY A 53 9.49 -5.26 -6.48
N ASP A 54 8.26 -5.11 -6.95
CA ASP A 54 7.93 -4.18 -8.02
C ASP A 54 8.01 -2.73 -7.53
N LEU A 55 8.55 -1.86 -8.39
CA LEU A 55 8.46 -0.42 -8.25
C LEU A 55 7.36 0.10 -9.18
N ILE A 56 6.30 0.63 -8.58
CA ILE A 56 5.15 1.16 -9.32
C ILE A 56 5.21 2.69 -9.30
N VAL A 57 5.26 3.29 -10.49
CA VAL A 57 5.31 4.75 -10.64
C VAL A 57 3.97 5.25 -11.16
N LEU A 58 3.29 6.06 -10.32
CA LEU A 58 2.04 6.70 -10.67
C LEU A 58 2.28 8.14 -11.15
N GLY A 59 2.21 8.37 -12.46
CA GLY A 59 2.34 9.68 -13.09
C GLY A 59 1.00 10.36 -13.39
N GLY A 60 0.99 11.69 -13.35
CA GLY A 60 -0.20 12.47 -13.72
C GLY A 60 0.04 13.98 -13.54
N ARG A 61 -0.76 14.80 -14.23
CA ARG A 61 -0.73 16.26 -14.04
C ARG A 61 -1.16 16.65 -12.62
N PRO A 62 -0.78 17.83 -12.12
CA PRO A 62 -1.30 18.34 -10.85
C PRO A 62 -2.84 18.25 -10.78
N ALA A 63 -3.38 18.00 -9.61
CA ALA A 63 -4.80 17.89 -9.31
C ALA A 63 -5.57 16.72 -10.02
N MET A 64 -4.88 15.79 -10.68
CA MET A 64 -5.50 14.62 -11.34
C MET A 64 -5.76 13.43 -10.42
N GLY A 65 -5.65 13.59 -9.12
CA GLY A 65 -6.00 12.56 -8.15
C GLY A 65 -4.93 11.50 -7.86
N LYS A 66 -3.64 11.72 -8.21
CA LYS A 66 -2.55 10.78 -7.90
C LYS A 66 -2.54 10.32 -6.45
N THR A 67 -2.52 11.27 -5.51
CA THR A 67 -2.55 10.96 -4.08
C THR A 67 -3.83 10.22 -3.67
N SER A 68 -4.96 10.57 -4.27
CA SER A 68 -6.24 9.91 -3.96
C SER A 68 -6.22 8.44 -4.36
N ILE A 69 -5.76 8.11 -5.57
CA ILE A 69 -5.67 6.70 -5.99
C ILE A 69 -4.64 5.93 -5.16
N SER A 70 -3.47 6.53 -4.83
CA SER A 70 -2.48 5.89 -3.97
C SER A 70 -3.04 5.58 -2.58
N LEU A 71 -3.77 6.51 -1.97
CA LEU A 71 -4.41 6.31 -0.66
C LEU A 71 -5.53 5.28 -0.72
N ASN A 72 -6.31 5.22 -1.81
CA ASN A 72 -7.31 4.17 -1.99
C ASN A 72 -6.68 2.78 -2.08
N ILE A 73 -5.59 2.64 -2.85
CA ILE A 73 -4.83 1.38 -2.92
C ILE A 73 -4.31 1.00 -1.53
N ALA A 74 -3.75 1.96 -0.79
CA ALA A 74 -3.26 1.75 0.57
C ALA A 74 -4.36 1.25 1.53
N LEU A 75 -5.55 1.88 1.49
CA LEU A 75 -6.72 1.45 2.26
C LEU A 75 -7.15 0.03 1.90
N ASN A 76 -7.29 -0.26 0.60
CA ASN A 76 -7.73 -1.56 0.10
C ASN A 76 -6.77 -2.68 0.50
N ILE A 77 -5.45 -2.44 0.40
CA ILE A 77 -4.44 -3.44 0.78
C ILE A 77 -4.45 -3.69 2.29
N ALA A 78 -4.52 -2.63 3.09
CA ALA A 78 -4.54 -2.75 4.54
C ALA A 78 -5.81 -3.47 5.05
N GLU A 79 -6.94 -3.29 4.35
CA GLU A 79 -8.20 -3.94 4.69
C GLU A 79 -8.23 -5.41 4.29
N ARG A 80 -8.01 -5.69 3.00
CA ARG A 80 -8.23 -7.03 2.42
C ARG A 80 -7.18 -8.04 2.83
N ASN A 81 -5.93 -7.62 2.97
CA ASN A 81 -4.82 -8.54 3.18
C ASN A 81 -4.26 -8.50 4.62
N SER A 82 -4.74 -7.57 5.46
CA SER A 82 -4.21 -7.34 6.82
C SER A 82 -2.69 -7.10 6.84
N PHE A 83 -2.11 -6.69 5.70
CA PHE A 83 -0.71 -6.35 5.61
C PHE A 83 -0.46 -4.91 6.07
N PRO A 84 0.61 -4.65 6.82
CA PRO A 84 1.03 -3.29 7.11
C PRO A 84 1.33 -2.51 5.83
N VAL A 85 0.88 -1.26 5.79
CA VAL A 85 1.13 -0.32 4.70
C VAL A 85 1.87 0.88 5.26
N CYS A 86 2.94 1.31 4.58
CA CYS A 86 3.74 2.47 4.97
C CYS A 86 3.55 3.59 3.95
N ILE A 87 3.17 4.77 4.42
CA ILE A 87 3.00 5.97 3.59
C ILE A 87 4.08 6.99 4.00
N PHE A 88 4.97 7.33 3.08
CA PHE A 88 5.93 8.40 3.24
C PHE A 88 5.51 9.60 2.41
N SER A 89 5.16 10.71 3.07
CA SER A 89 4.66 11.91 2.41
C SER A 89 5.65 13.05 2.57
N LEU A 90 6.12 13.60 1.43
CA LEU A 90 7.02 14.75 1.41
C LEU A 90 6.30 16.08 1.22
N GLU A 91 5.01 16.05 0.84
CA GLU A 91 4.23 17.26 0.52
C GLU A 91 3.10 17.51 1.52
N MET A 92 2.52 16.45 2.08
CA MET A 92 1.33 16.52 2.93
C MET A 92 1.64 16.07 4.35
N SER A 93 1.08 16.77 5.35
CA SER A 93 1.17 16.32 6.73
C SER A 93 0.32 15.06 6.97
N LYS A 94 0.65 14.30 8.01
CA LYS A 94 -0.11 13.12 8.42
C LYS A 94 -1.58 13.44 8.74
N GLU A 95 -1.85 14.62 9.29
CA GLU A 95 -3.22 15.09 9.52
C GLU A 95 -3.99 15.27 8.21
N GLN A 96 -3.35 15.87 7.19
CA GLN A 96 -3.97 16.03 5.87
C GLN A 96 -4.26 14.68 5.20
N ILE A 97 -3.34 13.73 5.32
CA ILE A 97 -3.52 12.37 4.81
C ILE A 97 -4.67 11.69 5.56
N THR A 98 -4.69 11.77 6.89
CA THR A 98 -5.74 11.16 7.72
C THR A 98 -7.13 11.74 7.41
N TYR A 99 -7.26 13.05 7.20
CA TYR A 99 -8.53 13.64 6.73
C TYR A 99 -8.98 13.08 5.38
N ARG A 100 -8.05 12.82 4.46
CA ARG A 100 -8.39 12.20 3.18
C ARG A 100 -8.82 10.75 3.35
N LEU A 101 -8.12 9.97 4.17
CA LEU A 101 -8.51 8.59 4.47
C LEU A 101 -9.90 8.53 5.09
N MET A 102 -10.20 9.38 6.09
CA MET A 102 -11.54 9.49 6.67
C MET A 102 -12.60 9.88 5.63
N SER A 103 -12.29 10.84 4.77
CA SER A 103 -13.21 11.27 3.71
C SER A 103 -13.50 10.15 2.70
N MET A 104 -12.51 9.35 2.35
CA MET A 104 -12.66 8.21 1.43
C MET A 104 -13.50 7.08 2.05
N ASP A 105 -13.27 6.79 3.30
CA ASP A 105 -13.95 5.69 4.01
C ASP A 105 -15.39 6.08 4.41
N SER A 106 -15.60 7.30 4.92
CA SER A 106 -16.91 7.78 5.37
C SER A 106 -17.80 8.33 4.25
N GLY A 107 -17.23 8.71 3.09
CA GLY A 107 -17.94 9.45 2.05
C GLY A 107 -18.19 10.93 2.38
N ILE A 108 -17.75 11.42 3.54
CA ILE A 108 -17.92 12.82 3.95
C ILE A 108 -16.83 13.67 3.28
N GLU A 109 -17.23 14.81 2.71
CA GLU A 109 -16.30 15.72 2.04
C GLU A 109 -15.18 16.20 2.99
N SER A 110 -13.92 16.08 2.56
CA SER A 110 -12.74 16.43 3.35
C SER A 110 -12.75 17.89 3.86
N GLY A 111 -13.32 18.82 3.10
CA GLY A 111 -13.49 20.22 3.51
C GLY A 111 -14.41 20.37 4.72
N ARG A 112 -15.48 19.58 4.77
CA ARG A 112 -16.44 19.57 5.90
C ARG A 112 -15.82 18.93 7.14
N LEU A 113 -15.08 17.83 6.98
CA LEU A 113 -14.30 17.22 8.08
C LEU A 113 -13.33 18.22 8.69
N ARG A 114 -12.55 18.94 7.87
CA ARG A 114 -11.57 19.93 8.33
C ARG A 114 -12.18 21.13 9.05
N THR A 115 -13.38 21.55 8.64
CA THR A 115 -14.07 22.72 9.24
C THR A 115 -15.01 22.35 10.37
N GLY A 116 -15.21 21.04 10.64
CA GLY A 116 -16.15 20.55 11.65
C GLY A 116 -17.63 20.80 11.29
N LYS A 117 -17.92 21.13 10.03
CA LYS A 117 -19.29 21.40 9.55
C LYS A 117 -19.99 20.11 9.17
N LEU A 118 -20.25 19.26 10.17
CA LEU A 118 -20.92 17.98 10.00
C LEU A 118 -22.40 18.10 10.37
N GLN A 119 -23.25 17.34 9.67
CA GLN A 119 -24.63 17.14 10.05
C GLN A 119 -24.71 16.12 11.19
N GLN A 120 -25.84 16.12 11.91
CA GLN A 120 -25.95 15.30 13.11
C GLN A 120 -25.92 13.79 12.81
N ASP A 121 -26.39 13.38 11.65
CA ASP A 121 -26.38 12.00 11.15
C ASP A 121 -25.04 11.54 10.61
N GLU A 122 -24.11 12.46 10.33
CA GLU A 122 -22.75 12.13 9.85
C GLU A 122 -21.78 11.75 10.98
N TRP A 123 -22.08 12.15 12.23
CA TRP A 123 -21.21 11.82 13.37
C TRP A 123 -21.06 10.31 13.61
N PRO A 124 -22.15 9.51 13.58
CA PRO A 124 -22.01 8.05 13.68
C PRO A 124 -21.20 7.45 12.54
N VAL A 125 -21.40 7.93 11.29
CA VAL A 125 -20.67 7.46 10.12
C VAL A 125 -19.17 7.77 10.24
N LEU A 126 -18.83 8.97 10.73
CA LEU A 126 -17.45 9.34 11.00
C LEU A 126 -16.82 8.46 12.09
N ALA A 127 -17.56 8.21 13.18
CA ALA A 127 -17.09 7.36 14.27
C ALA A 127 -16.79 5.94 13.79
N GLU A 128 -17.66 5.35 12.98
CA GLU A 128 -17.47 4.04 12.37
C GLU A 128 -16.24 4.03 11.45
N SER A 129 -16.08 5.05 10.62
CA SER A 129 -14.91 5.21 9.74
C SER A 129 -13.61 5.28 10.53
N ILE A 130 -13.58 6.04 11.63
CA ILE A 130 -12.39 6.13 12.50
C ILE A 130 -12.06 4.75 13.08
N GLU A 131 -13.05 3.99 13.52
CA GLU A 131 -12.85 2.65 14.06
C GLU A 131 -12.33 1.70 12.97
N ASN A 132 -12.93 1.73 11.78
CA ASN A 132 -12.53 0.90 10.64
C ASN A 132 -11.09 1.19 10.19
N ILE A 133 -10.73 2.47 10.03
CA ILE A 133 -9.36 2.85 9.67
C ILE A 133 -8.39 2.52 10.80
N GLY A 134 -8.79 2.72 12.05
CA GLY A 134 -7.96 2.46 13.24
C GLY A 134 -7.56 1.00 13.40
N ARG A 135 -8.36 0.06 12.89
CA ARG A 135 -8.04 -1.37 12.88
C ARG A 135 -7.03 -1.76 11.79
N ARG A 136 -6.86 -0.92 10.77
CA ARG A 136 -5.94 -1.17 9.64
C ARG A 136 -4.52 -0.78 10.04
N LYS A 137 -3.54 -1.60 9.71
CA LYS A 137 -2.12 -1.34 10.02
C LYS A 137 -1.52 -0.36 9.00
N ILE A 138 -1.93 0.91 9.06
CA ILE A 138 -1.42 1.97 8.18
C ILE A 138 -0.49 2.89 8.98
N TYR A 139 0.76 2.99 8.52
CA TYR A 139 1.79 3.83 9.13
C TYR A 139 2.06 5.02 8.23
N ILE A 140 2.10 6.23 8.80
CA ILE A 140 2.30 7.48 8.06
C ILE A 140 3.53 8.19 8.60
N ASN A 141 4.45 8.52 7.71
CA ASN A 141 5.60 9.37 7.99
C ASN A 141 5.53 10.61 7.09
N ASP A 142 5.47 11.79 7.68
CA ASP A 142 5.37 13.09 6.98
C ASP A 142 6.64 13.94 7.11
N LYS A 143 7.78 13.30 7.37
CA LYS A 143 9.07 13.99 7.41
C LYS A 143 9.40 14.54 6.03
N SER A 144 9.53 15.85 5.92
CA SER A 144 9.76 16.55 4.64
C SER A 144 11.07 16.16 3.95
N THR A 145 12.04 15.67 4.71
CA THR A 145 13.33 15.17 4.19
C THR A 145 13.60 13.82 4.84
N ILE A 146 13.62 12.77 4.04
CA ILE A 146 13.89 11.40 4.51
C ILE A 146 14.83 10.73 3.52
N SER A 147 15.85 10.05 4.03
CA SER A 147 16.77 9.25 3.20
C SER A 147 16.22 7.87 2.91
N ILE A 148 16.70 7.24 1.83
CA ILE A 148 16.34 5.86 1.49
C ILE A 148 16.67 4.90 2.64
N LYS A 149 17.78 5.12 3.33
CA LYS A 149 18.18 4.31 4.47
C LYS A 149 17.17 4.43 5.63
N GLU A 150 16.74 5.64 5.96
CA GLU A 150 15.70 5.85 6.99
C GLU A 150 14.39 5.15 6.61
N ILE A 151 13.97 5.20 5.33
CA ILE A 151 12.80 4.48 4.82
C ILE A 151 12.99 2.97 5.05
N GLN A 152 14.14 2.42 4.68
CA GLN A 152 14.46 1.00 4.86
C GLN A 152 14.41 0.58 6.34
N ASP A 153 15.02 1.36 7.22
CA ASP A 153 15.09 1.09 8.67
C ASP A 153 13.67 1.09 9.30
N ILE A 154 12.84 2.08 8.93
CA ILE A 154 11.44 2.17 9.38
C ILE A 154 10.64 0.96 8.87
N CYS A 155 10.73 0.66 7.58
CA CYS A 155 10.03 -0.45 6.97
C CYS A 155 10.45 -1.80 7.56
N GLN A 156 11.75 -1.98 7.84
CA GLN A 156 12.26 -3.18 8.49
C GLN A 156 11.70 -3.33 9.91
N THR A 157 11.68 -2.24 10.69
CA THR A 157 11.10 -2.23 12.03
C THR A 157 9.63 -2.63 12.03
N ILE A 158 8.82 -2.05 11.13
CA ILE A 158 7.40 -2.36 11.01
C ILE A 158 7.19 -3.81 10.56
N LYS A 159 8.02 -4.28 9.61
CA LYS A 159 8.00 -5.66 9.14
C LYS A 159 8.29 -6.66 10.28
N ASP A 160 9.28 -6.38 11.11
CA ASP A 160 9.68 -7.27 12.22
C ASP A 160 8.61 -7.31 13.32
N GLN A 161 7.86 -6.22 13.50
CA GLN A 161 6.72 -6.14 14.43
C GLN A 161 5.44 -6.80 13.88
N SER A 162 5.38 -7.06 12.57
CA SER A 162 4.20 -7.68 11.96
C SER A 162 4.21 -9.20 12.19
N GLU A 163 3.05 -9.77 12.52
CA GLU A 163 2.86 -11.21 12.78
C GLU A 163 3.39 -12.09 11.64
N ASN A 164 3.20 -11.66 10.40
CA ASN A 164 3.59 -12.39 9.20
C ASN A 164 4.97 -11.99 8.66
N LYS A 165 5.67 -11.04 9.31
CA LYS A 165 6.94 -10.46 8.82
C LYS A 165 6.88 -10.01 7.35
N LYS A 166 5.73 -9.49 6.93
CA LYS A 166 5.46 -9.04 5.55
C LYS A 166 4.95 -7.61 5.57
N LEU A 167 5.36 -6.80 4.60
CA LEU A 167 4.76 -5.50 4.26
C LEU A 167 3.90 -5.68 3.00
N GLY A 168 2.80 -4.95 2.95
CA GLY A 168 1.91 -4.96 1.79
C GLY A 168 2.30 -3.92 0.75
N LEU A 169 2.58 -2.70 1.20
CA LEU A 169 2.88 -1.55 0.32
C LEU A 169 3.78 -0.55 1.05
N ILE A 170 4.61 0.13 0.30
CA ILE A 170 5.41 1.29 0.75
C ILE A 170 5.15 2.43 -0.23
#